data_770939f9d8f77cff51e0a69e854e8708
#
_entry.id   770939f9d8f77cff51e0a69e854e8708
#
_cell.length_a   1.000
_cell.length_b   1.000
_cell.length_c   1.000
_cell.angle_alpha   90.00
_cell.angle_beta   90.00
_cell.angle_gamma   90.00
#
_symmetry.space_group_name_H-M   'P 1'
#
loop_
_entity.id
_entity.type
_entity.pdbx_description
1 polymer ?
#
loop_
_entity_poly.entity_id
_entity_poly.type
_entity_poly.pdbx_seq_one_letter_code
_entity_poly.pdbx_strand_id
1 'polypeptide(L)'
;IITNPYLTIAGQTSPGGILVTGRPVLINTHDVIVQHMRFRLGTHKASGPSDLETFDVLKIYGNGQPSWFSNPTYNIIIDHCSISWGVDETLDIGVGAYDVTVQWSIISEGLSNAGHPKGEHSKGLLIDTKYRGSYIPTISVHHNYFAHNRDRNPLFCCGSKVSTFDAVNNVVYNFYGGYSMYTDGLEKVNWIHNYVKQGPGSNSTAYEAQLESAGSPEPYIYVEGNIGSRRLSQTANQWSVGNSWMDQLLNEGFRKMTAWPAP
;
A
#
# COMPACT_ATOMS: atom_id res chain seq x y z
N ILE A 1 10.06 16.14 8.30
CA ILE A 1 10.88 15.07 7.71
C ILE A 1 11.70 14.42 8.82
N ILE A 2 11.72 13.10 8.84
CA ILE A 2 12.52 12.29 9.76
C ILE A 2 13.76 11.81 8.98
N THR A 3 14.93 12.25 9.39
CA THR A 3 16.20 11.98 8.71
C THR A 3 17.26 11.36 9.61
N ASN A 4 17.01 11.27 10.92
CA ASN A 4 17.92 10.65 11.87
C ASN A 4 17.47 9.20 12.16
N PRO A 5 18.38 8.23 12.10
CA PRO A 5 18.05 6.83 12.38
C PRO A 5 17.92 6.53 13.89
N TYR A 6 17.56 5.28 14.18
CA TYR A 6 17.40 4.74 15.54
C TYR A 6 16.35 5.49 16.36
N LEU A 7 15.20 5.75 15.74
CA LEU A 7 14.11 6.52 16.34
C LEU A 7 12.89 5.64 16.59
N THR A 8 12.33 5.75 17.78
CA THR A 8 10.99 5.24 18.09
C THR A 8 10.06 6.39 18.43
N ILE A 9 8.95 6.51 17.70
CA ILE A 9 7.86 7.44 18.01
C ILE A 9 6.71 6.63 18.62
N ALA A 10 6.48 6.81 19.90
CA ALA A 10 5.58 6.00 20.71
C ALA A 10 4.37 6.82 21.18
N GLY A 11 3.34 6.94 20.34
CA GLY A 11 2.14 7.76 20.62
C GLY A 11 1.32 7.31 21.82
N GLN A 12 1.41 6.04 22.22
CA GLN A 12 0.72 5.48 23.37
C GLN A 12 1.21 6.04 24.72
N THR A 13 2.36 6.68 24.75
CA THR A 13 2.90 7.30 25.96
C THR A 13 2.24 8.65 26.28
N SER A 14 1.46 9.19 25.37
CA SER A 14 0.74 10.45 25.54
C SER A 14 -0.73 10.19 25.91
N PRO A 15 -1.22 10.69 27.05
CA PRO A 15 -2.64 10.61 27.39
C PRO A 15 -3.50 11.24 26.27
N GLY A 16 -4.48 10.48 25.76
CA GLY A 16 -5.31 10.88 24.63
C GLY A 16 -4.66 10.68 23.24
N GLY A 17 -3.41 10.22 23.18
CA GLY A 17 -2.66 9.94 21.97
C GLY A 17 -2.12 11.19 21.26
N ILE A 18 -1.42 11.00 20.16
CA ILE A 18 -0.80 12.06 19.37
C ILE A 18 -1.45 12.12 17.98
N LEU A 19 -1.81 13.33 17.58
CA LEU A 19 -2.33 13.63 16.24
C LEU A 19 -1.35 14.53 15.48
N VAL A 20 -0.96 14.11 14.29
CA VAL A 20 -0.20 14.90 13.33
C VAL A 20 -1.12 15.30 12.19
N THR A 21 -1.12 16.56 11.79
CA THR A 21 -2.04 17.09 10.79
C THR A 21 -1.42 18.19 9.91
N GLY A 22 -1.94 18.39 8.72
CA GLY A 22 -1.74 19.55 7.88
C GLY A 22 -0.60 19.47 6.87
N ARG A 23 0.40 18.66 7.10
CA ARG A 23 1.51 18.43 6.14
C ARG A 23 1.92 16.97 6.12
N PRO A 24 2.40 16.46 4.98
CA PRO A 24 2.97 15.13 4.88
C PRO A 24 4.07 14.88 5.91
N VAL A 25 4.09 13.67 6.46
CA VAL A 25 5.23 13.18 7.25
C VAL A 25 6.09 12.31 6.35
N LEU A 26 7.38 12.61 6.30
CA LEU A 26 8.35 11.89 5.47
C LEU A 26 9.37 11.19 6.35
N ILE A 27 9.59 9.91 6.09
CA ILE A 27 10.68 9.11 6.66
C ILE A 27 11.71 8.89 5.56
N ASN A 28 12.91 9.42 5.74
CA ASN A 28 14.05 9.24 4.84
C ASN A 28 15.29 8.89 5.67
N THR A 29 15.24 7.76 6.32
CA THR A 29 16.30 7.22 7.15
C THR A 29 15.96 5.75 7.49
N HIS A 30 16.74 5.12 8.35
CA HIS A 30 16.60 3.71 8.70
C HIS A 30 16.41 3.48 10.20
N ASP A 31 16.00 2.25 10.57
CA ASP A 31 15.79 1.84 11.97
C ASP A 31 14.80 2.78 12.68
N VAL A 32 13.58 2.90 12.12
CA VAL A 32 12.51 3.75 12.65
C VAL A 32 11.29 2.93 12.99
N ILE A 33 10.76 3.12 14.17
CA ILE A 33 9.49 2.55 14.62
C ILE A 33 8.51 3.68 14.89
N VAL A 34 7.32 3.63 14.29
CA VAL A 34 6.23 4.58 14.52
C VAL A 34 5.03 3.80 15.03
N GLN A 35 4.62 4.08 16.26
CA GLN A 35 3.55 3.34 16.93
C GLN A 35 2.46 4.24 17.51
N HIS A 36 1.20 3.77 17.41
CA HIS A 36 0.02 4.38 18.04
C HIS A 36 -0.17 5.87 17.70
N MET A 37 0.25 6.28 16.52
CA MET A 37 0.08 7.64 16.03
C MET A 37 -1.20 7.80 15.20
N ARG A 38 -1.75 8.99 15.21
CA ARG A 38 -2.83 9.39 14.30
C ARG A 38 -2.33 10.44 13.32
N PHE A 39 -2.50 10.19 12.05
CA PHE A 39 -2.13 11.11 10.98
C PHE A 39 -3.40 11.51 10.22
N ARG A 40 -3.66 12.81 10.11
CA ARG A 40 -4.84 13.37 9.43
C ARG A 40 -4.38 14.58 8.60
N LEU A 41 -4.06 14.33 7.33
CA LEU A 41 -3.45 15.33 6.49
C LEU A 41 -4.43 16.47 6.15
N GLY A 42 -5.45 16.15 5.38
CA GLY A 42 -6.37 17.16 4.86
C GLY A 42 -5.73 18.12 3.85
N THR A 43 -6.49 19.11 3.42
CA THR A 43 -6.05 20.09 2.40
C THR A 43 -5.73 21.46 2.96
N HIS A 44 -6.01 21.71 4.23
CA HIS A 44 -5.99 23.05 4.83
C HIS A 44 -4.62 23.75 4.89
N LYS A 45 -3.54 23.01 4.63
CA LYS A 45 -2.17 23.55 4.56
C LYS A 45 -1.55 23.42 3.16
N ALA A 46 -2.31 22.95 2.17
CA ALA A 46 -1.85 22.94 0.79
C ALA A 46 -1.71 24.37 0.25
N SER A 47 -0.64 24.62 -0.49
CA SER A 47 -0.35 25.94 -1.09
C SER A 47 -1.03 26.10 -2.45
N GLY A 48 -1.51 25.01 -3.05
CA GLY A 48 -2.17 25.00 -4.34
C GLY A 48 -2.28 23.61 -4.94
N PRO A 49 -2.80 23.49 -6.16
CA PRO A 49 -3.02 22.19 -6.82
C PRO A 49 -1.77 21.33 -6.97
N SER A 50 -0.61 21.95 -7.21
CA SER A 50 0.67 21.23 -7.31
C SER A 50 1.13 20.57 -6.00
N ASP A 51 0.80 21.17 -4.86
CA ASP A 51 1.01 20.52 -3.56
C ASP A 51 0.13 19.28 -3.44
N LEU A 52 -1.11 19.37 -3.88
CA LEU A 52 -2.10 18.30 -3.74
C LEU A 52 -1.76 17.05 -4.53
N GLU A 53 -0.97 17.16 -5.60
CA GLU A 53 -0.48 16.01 -6.38
C GLU A 53 0.53 15.14 -5.62
N THR A 54 1.04 15.62 -4.51
CA THR A 54 2.04 14.90 -3.69
C THR A 54 1.64 14.86 -2.21
N PHE A 55 0.36 15.09 -1.93
CA PHE A 55 -0.15 15.18 -0.57
C PHE A 55 -0.54 13.80 -0.03
N ASP A 56 0.48 12.97 0.15
CA ASP A 56 0.38 11.68 0.85
C ASP A 56 0.56 11.91 2.34
N VAL A 57 -0.19 11.19 3.15
CA VAL A 57 -0.21 11.46 4.60
C VAL A 57 1.11 11.06 5.25
N LEU A 58 1.60 9.86 4.93
CA LEU A 58 2.86 9.33 5.40
C LEU A 58 3.64 8.78 4.21
N LYS A 59 4.87 9.22 4.06
CA LYS A 59 5.79 8.83 2.99
C LYS A 59 7.02 8.14 3.57
N ILE A 60 7.42 7.03 2.97
CA ILE A 60 8.64 6.30 3.29
C ILE A 60 9.45 6.22 2.00
N TYR A 61 10.47 7.05 1.87
CA TYR A 61 11.26 7.19 0.65
C TYR A 61 12.75 7.00 0.91
N GLY A 62 13.38 6.19 0.05
CA GLY A 62 14.81 5.98 0.07
C GLY A 62 15.58 6.81 -0.95
N ASN A 63 16.81 6.40 -1.20
CA ASN A 63 17.72 7.06 -2.13
C ASN A 63 17.16 7.17 -3.55
N GLY A 64 17.24 8.38 -4.11
CA GLY A 64 17.24 8.57 -5.56
C GLY A 64 15.99 9.19 -6.16
N GLN A 65 14.92 9.43 -5.44
CA GLN A 65 13.80 10.21 -5.96
C GLN A 65 12.90 10.76 -4.83
N PRO A 66 12.66 12.05 -4.81
CA PRO A 66 13.41 13.09 -5.53
C PRO A 66 14.90 13.06 -5.21
N SER A 67 15.73 13.65 -6.09
CA SER A 67 17.21 13.59 -5.99
C SER A 67 17.81 14.13 -4.68
N TRP A 68 17.02 14.87 -3.90
CA TRP A 68 17.40 15.39 -2.59
C TRP A 68 17.20 14.37 -1.44
N PHE A 69 16.54 13.23 -1.68
CA PHE A 69 16.56 12.10 -0.75
C PHE A 69 17.84 11.30 -0.94
N SER A 70 18.78 11.48 -0.05
CA SER A 70 20.10 10.87 -0.12
C SER A 70 20.31 9.69 0.83
N ASN A 71 19.41 9.51 1.80
CA ASN A 71 19.56 8.48 2.79
C ASN A 71 18.97 7.14 2.32
N PRO A 72 19.63 6.00 2.59
CA PRO A 72 18.98 4.71 2.49
C PRO A 72 17.84 4.65 3.51
N THR A 73 16.69 4.07 3.11
CA THR A 73 15.50 3.96 3.99
C THR A 73 15.10 2.50 4.11
N TYR A 74 15.29 1.95 5.28
CA TYR A 74 15.06 0.52 5.55
C TYR A 74 14.84 0.27 7.06
N ASN A 75 14.42 -0.94 7.40
CA ASN A 75 14.07 -1.31 8.78
C ASN A 75 13.03 -0.34 9.37
N ILE A 76 11.92 -0.17 8.68
CA ILE A 76 10.85 0.73 9.11
C ILE A 76 9.65 -0.09 9.56
N ILE A 77 9.10 0.23 10.72
CA ILE A 77 7.86 -0.36 11.21
C ILE A 77 6.83 0.74 11.45
N ILE A 78 5.66 0.60 10.81
CA ILE A 78 4.46 1.39 11.08
C ILE A 78 3.46 0.46 11.76
N ASP A 79 3.20 0.70 13.03
CA ASP A 79 2.49 -0.22 13.89
C ASP A 79 1.37 0.46 14.69
N HIS A 80 0.17 -0.12 14.71
CA HIS A 80 -0.99 0.42 15.42
C HIS A 80 -1.28 1.89 15.15
N CYS A 81 -1.02 2.35 13.94
CA CYS A 81 -1.27 3.73 13.51
C CYS A 81 -2.64 3.88 12.84
N SER A 82 -3.14 5.12 12.81
CA SER A 82 -4.33 5.48 12.05
C SER A 82 -3.99 6.60 11.09
N ILE A 83 -4.04 6.32 9.78
CA ILE A 83 -3.56 7.17 8.71
C ILE A 83 -4.74 7.46 7.79
N SER A 84 -5.11 8.74 7.63
CA SER A 84 -6.29 9.11 6.84
C SER A 84 -6.18 10.51 6.26
N TRP A 85 -7.07 10.77 5.26
CA TRP A 85 -7.26 12.06 4.62
C TRP A 85 -6.10 12.49 3.72
N GLY A 86 -5.47 11.51 3.06
CA GLY A 86 -4.56 11.76 1.94
C GLY A 86 -5.31 12.27 0.73
N VAL A 87 -4.69 13.13 -0.04
CA VAL A 87 -5.26 13.65 -1.29
C VAL A 87 -4.75 12.85 -2.48
N ASP A 88 -3.48 12.46 -2.46
CA ASP A 88 -2.90 11.48 -3.39
C ASP A 88 -2.95 10.09 -2.75
N GLU A 89 -1.91 9.61 -2.09
CA GLU A 89 -1.96 8.39 -1.29
C GLU A 89 -2.20 8.67 0.19
N THR A 90 -2.86 7.72 0.86
CA THR A 90 -2.93 7.73 2.32
C THR A 90 -1.60 7.27 2.93
N LEU A 91 -0.96 6.29 2.32
CA LEU A 91 0.39 5.85 2.67
C LEU A 91 1.17 5.59 1.38
N ASP A 92 2.43 6.03 1.32
CA ASP A 92 3.28 5.84 0.17
C ASP A 92 4.66 5.30 0.60
N ILE A 93 5.00 4.11 0.09
CA ILE A 93 6.32 3.50 0.25
C ILE A 93 6.99 3.58 -1.13
N GLY A 94 7.82 4.58 -1.27
CA GLY A 94 8.37 4.96 -2.57
C GLY A 94 9.78 4.44 -2.82
N VAL A 95 10.34 4.97 -3.88
CA VAL A 95 11.61 4.56 -4.48
C VAL A 95 12.73 4.40 -3.45
N GLY A 96 13.38 3.25 -3.46
CA GLY A 96 14.58 2.98 -2.66
C GLY A 96 14.32 2.63 -1.19
N ALA A 97 13.07 2.52 -0.77
CA ALA A 97 12.71 1.96 0.54
C ALA A 97 12.67 0.43 0.47
N TYR A 98 13.16 -0.24 1.51
CA TYR A 98 13.16 -1.70 1.64
C TYR A 98 13.08 -2.12 3.11
N ASP A 99 12.76 -3.38 3.38
CA ASP A 99 12.57 -3.90 4.74
C ASP A 99 11.59 -3.05 5.56
N VAL A 100 10.37 -2.87 4.99
CA VAL A 100 9.31 -2.07 5.61
C VAL A 100 8.16 -2.97 6.02
N THR A 101 7.70 -2.81 7.24
CA THR A 101 6.50 -3.48 7.76
C THR A 101 5.43 -2.46 8.09
N VAL A 102 4.22 -2.68 7.59
CA VAL A 102 3.01 -1.95 7.96
C VAL A 102 2.03 -2.93 8.59
N GLN A 103 1.74 -2.76 9.85
CA GLN A 103 0.95 -3.73 10.58
C GLN A 103 -0.05 -3.10 11.56
N TRP A 104 -1.15 -3.83 11.83
CA TRP A 104 -2.16 -3.48 12.84
C TRP A 104 -2.65 -2.04 12.74
N SER A 105 -2.64 -1.48 11.54
CA SER A 105 -2.92 -0.07 11.29
C SER A 105 -4.21 0.11 10.50
N ILE A 106 -4.77 1.32 10.61
CA ILE A 106 -5.93 1.75 9.83
C ILE A 106 -5.42 2.72 8.74
N ILE A 107 -5.70 2.40 7.48
CA ILE A 107 -5.38 3.21 6.31
C ILE A 107 -6.69 3.52 5.61
N SER A 108 -7.23 4.70 5.81
CA SER A 108 -8.63 4.93 5.45
C SER A 108 -8.96 6.35 5.03
N GLU A 109 -10.14 6.47 4.40
CA GLU A 109 -10.77 7.77 4.14
C GLU A 109 -9.88 8.74 3.36
N GLY A 110 -9.19 8.23 2.33
CA GLY A 110 -8.54 9.09 1.36
C GLY A 110 -9.54 10.07 0.75
N LEU A 111 -9.14 11.33 0.54
CA LEU A 111 -10.02 12.41 0.11
C LEU A 111 -10.22 12.39 -1.40
N SER A 112 -11.39 11.98 -1.86
CA SER A 112 -11.68 11.75 -3.28
C SER A 112 -11.71 13.04 -4.11
N ASN A 113 -12.53 14.00 -3.71
CA ASN A 113 -12.75 15.26 -4.43
C ASN A 113 -12.04 16.44 -3.75
N ALA A 114 -10.77 16.30 -3.45
CA ALA A 114 -10.00 17.25 -2.66
C ALA A 114 -9.14 18.22 -3.48
N GLY A 115 -9.36 18.30 -4.78
CA GLY A 115 -8.64 19.20 -5.69
C GLY A 115 -7.34 18.62 -6.26
N HIS A 116 -7.16 17.32 -6.23
CA HIS A 116 -6.03 16.65 -6.89
C HIS A 116 -6.06 16.96 -8.41
N PRO A 117 -4.92 17.32 -9.07
CA PRO A 117 -4.89 17.72 -10.48
C PRO A 117 -5.41 16.67 -11.46
N LYS A 118 -5.29 15.39 -11.13
CA LYS A 118 -5.81 14.26 -11.94
C LYS A 118 -7.30 13.96 -11.69
N GLY A 119 -8.00 14.80 -10.94
CA GLY A 119 -9.40 14.61 -10.58
C GLY A 119 -9.59 13.74 -9.35
N GLU A 120 -10.64 12.92 -9.35
CA GLU A 120 -10.96 12.00 -8.25
C GLU A 120 -9.79 11.06 -7.91
N HIS A 121 -9.30 11.12 -6.68
CA HIS A 121 -8.13 10.36 -6.27
C HIS A 121 -8.47 9.47 -5.06
N SER A 122 -7.94 9.71 -3.86
CA SER A 122 -8.28 8.90 -2.68
C SER A 122 -7.66 7.48 -2.70
N LYS A 123 -6.35 7.41 -2.81
CA LYS A 123 -5.63 6.13 -2.86
C LYS A 123 -5.28 5.63 -1.45
N GLY A 124 -5.22 4.31 -1.28
CA GLY A 124 -4.86 3.69 0.00
C GLY A 124 -3.35 3.67 0.24
N LEU A 125 -2.68 2.62 -0.21
CA LEU A 125 -1.24 2.41 -0.07
C LEU A 125 -0.60 2.15 -1.43
N LEU A 126 0.31 3.02 -1.84
CA LEU A 126 1.21 2.78 -2.95
C LEU A 126 2.52 2.17 -2.44
N ILE A 127 3.01 1.15 -3.14
CA ILE A 127 4.35 0.61 -2.98
C ILE A 127 5.02 0.67 -4.35
N ASP A 128 5.80 1.75 -4.57
CA ASP A 128 6.54 1.99 -5.81
C ASP A 128 7.97 1.50 -5.66
N THR A 129 8.27 0.39 -6.31
CA THR A 129 9.60 -0.22 -6.29
C THR A 129 10.48 0.19 -7.45
N LYS A 130 10.18 1.30 -8.10
CA LYS A 130 11.10 1.92 -9.07
C LYS A 130 12.45 2.13 -8.42
N TYR A 131 13.32 1.21 -8.68
CA TYR A 131 14.53 1.04 -7.92
C TYR A 131 15.75 1.69 -8.58
N ARG A 132 16.59 2.31 -7.76
CA ARG A 132 17.90 2.81 -8.16
C ARG A 132 18.95 2.39 -7.12
N GLY A 133 19.48 1.16 -7.21
CA GLY A 133 20.54 0.70 -6.30
C GLY A 133 20.70 -0.82 -6.24
N SER A 134 21.32 -1.36 -5.19
CA SER A 134 21.70 -2.78 -5.05
C SER A 134 20.73 -3.62 -4.23
N TYR A 135 19.77 -3.02 -3.54
CA TYR A 135 18.87 -3.72 -2.62
C TYR A 135 17.59 -4.20 -3.33
N ILE A 136 17.04 -5.28 -2.89
CA ILE A 136 15.76 -5.82 -3.34
C ILE A 136 14.71 -5.40 -2.33
N PRO A 137 13.67 -4.65 -2.71
CA PRO A 137 12.60 -4.29 -1.79
C PRO A 137 11.89 -5.52 -1.23
N THR A 138 11.75 -5.55 0.09
CA THR A 138 11.03 -6.54 0.86
C THR A 138 10.06 -5.80 1.75
N ILE A 139 8.75 -5.99 1.52
CA ILE A 139 7.72 -5.21 2.21
C ILE A 139 6.61 -6.12 2.70
N SER A 140 6.26 -6.00 3.97
CA SER A 140 5.18 -6.75 4.59
C SER A 140 4.05 -5.82 5.01
N VAL A 141 2.82 -6.13 4.55
CA VAL A 141 1.60 -5.39 4.86
C VAL A 141 0.60 -6.38 5.46
N HIS A 142 0.47 -6.39 6.79
CA HIS A 142 -0.36 -7.42 7.42
C HIS A 142 -1.20 -6.91 8.60
N HIS A 143 -2.36 -7.55 8.80
CA HIS A 143 -3.29 -7.23 9.88
C HIS A 143 -3.75 -5.77 9.87
N ASN A 144 -3.85 -5.16 8.69
CA ASN A 144 -4.32 -3.79 8.55
C ASN A 144 -5.80 -3.74 8.16
N TYR A 145 -6.40 -2.59 8.43
CA TYR A 145 -7.74 -2.25 7.98
C TYR A 145 -7.69 -1.11 6.96
N PHE A 146 -7.96 -1.44 5.70
CA PHE A 146 -8.14 -0.48 4.62
C PHE A 146 -9.62 -0.19 4.47
N ALA A 147 -10.01 1.07 4.54
CA ALA A 147 -11.44 1.40 4.39
C ALA A 147 -11.67 2.74 3.70
N HIS A 148 -12.71 2.77 2.84
CA HIS A 148 -13.16 3.99 2.19
C HIS A 148 -12.09 4.69 1.34
N ASN A 149 -11.14 3.93 0.82
CA ASN A 149 -10.22 4.39 -0.22
C ASN A 149 -10.74 3.94 -1.59
N ARG A 150 -10.44 4.68 -2.63
CA ARG A 150 -10.88 4.34 -3.97
C ARG A 150 -10.31 3.01 -4.45
N ASP A 151 -9.00 2.90 -4.47
CA ASP A 151 -8.23 1.74 -4.89
C ASP A 151 -6.86 1.74 -4.20
N ARG A 152 -5.91 0.90 -4.63
CA ARG A 152 -4.58 0.73 -4.03
C ARG A 152 -4.65 0.31 -2.56
N ASN A 153 -5.29 -0.85 -2.32
CA ASN A 153 -5.43 -1.40 -0.97
C ASN A 153 -4.78 -2.79 -0.82
N PRO A 154 -3.43 -2.94 -1.03
CA PRO A 154 -2.45 -2.01 -1.58
C PRO A 154 -2.27 -2.10 -3.11
N LEU A 155 -1.44 -1.21 -3.69
CA LEU A 155 -0.84 -1.35 -5.01
C LEU A 155 0.64 -1.68 -4.86
N PHE A 156 1.08 -2.75 -5.49
CA PHE A 156 2.49 -3.11 -5.68
C PHE A 156 2.86 -2.83 -7.13
N CYS A 157 3.80 -1.94 -7.39
CA CYS A 157 4.07 -1.59 -8.78
C CYS A 157 5.50 -1.18 -9.10
N CYS A 158 5.66 -1.05 -10.38
CA CYS A 158 6.60 -0.17 -11.04
C CYS A 158 8.07 -0.63 -10.94
N GLY A 159 8.32 -1.83 -10.40
CA GLY A 159 9.65 -2.36 -10.20
C GLY A 159 10.36 -2.71 -11.51
N SER A 160 11.64 -2.37 -11.58
CA SER A 160 12.57 -2.87 -12.61
C SER A 160 13.35 -4.10 -12.13
N LYS A 161 13.12 -4.55 -10.91
CA LYS A 161 13.72 -5.74 -10.29
C LYS A 161 12.67 -6.54 -9.52
N VAL A 162 12.94 -7.81 -9.38
CA VAL A 162 12.08 -8.72 -8.62
C VAL A 162 12.10 -8.33 -7.15
N SER A 163 10.97 -7.88 -6.64
CA SER A 163 10.74 -7.52 -5.25
C SER A 163 9.85 -8.56 -4.58
N THR A 164 9.90 -8.70 -3.27
CA THR A 164 9.05 -9.64 -2.52
C THR A 164 8.12 -8.88 -1.58
N PHE A 165 6.83 -9.16 -1.68
CA PHE A 165 5.80 -8.50 -0.90
C PHE A 165 4.85 -9.49 -0.26
N ASP A 166 4.51 -9.24 0.99
CA ASP A 166 3.43 -9.92 1.69
C ASP A 166 2.24 -8.98 1.92
N ALA A 167 1.06 -9.41 1.52
CA ALA A 167 -0.21 -8.81 1.91
C ALA A 167 -1.05 -9.89 2.60
N VAL A 168 -1.02 -9.92 3.93
CA VAL A 168 -1.51 -11.05 4.73
C VAL A 168 -2.47 -10.58 5.83
N ASN A 169 -3.60 -11.27 5.97
CA ASN A 169 -4.57 -11.01 7.03
C ASN A 169 -5.07 -9.56 7.10
N ASN A 170 -5.16 -8.87 5.97
CA ASN A 170 -5.74 -7.53 5.93
C ASN A 170 -7.26 -7.60 5.72
N VAL A 171 -7.95 -6.59 6.20
CA VAL A 171 -9.36 -6.35 5.88
C VAL A 171 -9.45 -5.13 4.98
N VAL A 172 -10.12 -5.25 3.84
CA VAL A 172 -10.42 -4.15 2.94
C VAL A 172 -11.93 -3.96 2.86
N TYR A 173 -12.40 -2.76 3.11
CA TYR A 173 -13.82 -2.44 3.11
C TYR A 173 -14.15 -1.20 2.29
N ASN A 174 -15.24 -1.28 1.53
CA ASN A 174 -15.84 -0.16 0.82
C ASN A 174 -14.87 0.59 -0.10
N PHE A 175 -14.07 -0.14 -0.86
CA PHE A 175 -13.28 0.41 -1.96
C PHE A 175 -14.19 0.68 -3.16
N TYR A 176 -14.01 1.79 -3.86
CA TYR A 176 -14.95 2.22 -4.90
C TYR A 176 -14.33 2.38 -6.29
N GLY A 177 -13.05 2.07 -6.45
CA GLY A 177 -12.39 1.91 -7.75
C GLY A 177 -12.71 0.57 -8.42
N GLY A 178 -12.00 0.25 -9.48
CA GLY A 178 -12.18 -1.00 -10.22
C GLY A 178 -11.59 -2.24 -9.52
N TYR A 179 -10.75 -2.04 -8.51
CA TYR A 179 -10.02 -3.09 -7.79
C TYR A 179 -9.69 -2.68 -6.36
N SER A 180 -9.44 -3.67 -5.52
CA SER A 180 -8.89 -3.47 -4.17
C SER A 180 -7.36 -3.50 -4.20
N MET A 181 -6.78 -4.69 -4.37
CA MET A 181 -5.34 -4.89 -4.56
C MET A 181 -4.99 -4.84 -6.05
N TYR A 182 -3.80 -4.32 -6.35
CA TYR A 182 -3.29 -4.27 -7.70
C TYR A 182 -1.79 -4.58 -7.71
N THR A 183 -1.33 -5.33 -8.71
CA THR A 183 0.10 -5.55 -8.93
C THR A 183 0.45 -5.39 -10.41
N ASP A 184 1.56 -4.70 -10.67
CA ASP A 184 2.06 -4.36 -12.01
C ASP A 184 3.60 -4.29 -11.97
N GLY A 185 4.27 -5.23 -12.62
CA GLY A 185 5.73 -5.24 -12.70
C GLY A 185 6.36 -6.60 -12.39
N LEU A 186 7.51 -6.60 -11.74
CA LEU A 186 8.34 -7.79 -11.43
C LEU A 186 8.15 -8.30 -9.99
N GLU A 187 7.01 -8.04 -9.39
CA GLU A 187 6.78 -8.32 -7.99
C GLU A 187 6.44 -9.81 -7.74
N LYS A 188 7.04 -10.37 -6.70
CA LYS A 188 6.65 -11.63 -6.08
C LYS A 188 5.72 -11.33 -4.92
N VAL A 189 4.43 -11.56 -5.08
CA VAL A 189 3.41 -11.18 -4.10
C VAL A 189 2.80 -12.40 -3.44
N ASN A 190 2.76 -12.42 -2.13
CA ASN A 190 1.90 -13.29 -1.34
C ASN A 190 0.62 -12.52 -0.98
N TRP A 191 -0.51 -12.95 -1.53
CA TRP A 191 -1.85 -12.42 -1.22
C TRP A 191 -2.62 -13.48 -0.44
N ILE A 192 -2.55 -13.41 0.90
CA ILE A 192 -2.92 -14.53 1.77
C ILE A 192 -3.92 -14.09 2.85
N HIS A 193 -5.01 -14.85 3.00
CA HIS A 193 -6.00 -14.72 4.08
C HIS A 193 -6.57 -13.31 4.26
N ASN A 194 -6.67 -12.51 3.19
CA ASN A 194 -7.29 -11.20 3.26
C ASN A 194 -8.81 -11.31 3.16
N TYR A 195 -9.52 -10.42 3.82
CA TYR A 195 -10.96 -10.28 3.71
C TYR A 195 -11.32 -8.98 3.01
N VAL A 196 -11.88 -9.10 1.80
CA VAL A 196 -12.21 -7.95 0.95
C VAL A 196 -13.72 -7.83 0.83
N LYS A 197 -14.30 -6.83 1.46
CA LYS A 197 -15.73 -6.61 1.50
C LYS A 197 -16.14 -5.35 0.75
N GLN A 198 -17.00 -5.50 -0.24
CA GLN A 198 -17.70 -4.38 -0.85
C GLN A 198 -18.62 -3.67 0.17
N GLY A 199 -18.74 -2.37 0.04
CA GLY A 199 -19.60 -1.52 0.83
C GLY A 199 -20.52 -0.67 -0.04
N PRO A 200 -21.28 0.27 0.55
CA PRO A 200 -22.25 1.07 -0.19
C PRO A 200 -21.67 1.90 -1.35
N GLY A 201 -20.38 2.26 -1.27
CA GLY A 201 -19.70 3.01 -2.32
C GLY A 201 -18.97 2.14 -3.34
N SER A 202 -18.93 0.82 -3.13
CA SER A 202 -18.14 -0.07 -3.99
C SER A 202 -18.83 -0.31 -5.34
N ASN A 203 -18.01 -0.34 -6.39
CA ASN A 203 -18.48 -0.81 -7.69
C ASN A 203 -18.73 -2.33 -7.64
N SER A 204 -19.93 -2.78 -7.99
CA SER A 204 -20.33 -4.19 -7.95
C SER A 204 -19.51 -5.09 -8.88
N THR A 205 -18.84 -4.51 -9.89
CA THR A 205 -17.98 -5.22 -10.84
C THR A 205 -16.50 -5.20 -10.44
N ALA A 206 -16.14 -4.48 -9.37
CA ALA A 206 -14.76 -4.38 -8.92
C ALA A 206 -14.17 -5.73 -8.48
N TYR A 207 -12.88 -5.87 -8.67
CA TYR A 207 -12.13 -7.07 -8.30
C TYR A 207 -11.48 -6.91 -6.93
N GLU A 208 -11.36 -8.01 -6.19
CA GLU A 208 -10.57 -8.05 -4.98
C GLU A 208 -9.08 -7.89 -5.30
N ALA A 209 -8.61 -8.51 -6.38
CA ALA A 209 -7.26 -8.39 -6.87
C ALA A 209 -7.25 -8.16 -8.38
N GLN A 210 -6.41 -7.27 -8.84
CA GLN A 210 -6.15 -7.03 -10.26
C GLN A 210 -4.67 -7.21 -10.55
N LEU A 211 -4.39 -7.99 -11.58
CA LEU A 211 -3.07 -8.07 -12.21
C LEU A 211 -3.12 -7.30 -13.51
N GLU A 212 -2.12 -6.49 -13.78
CA GLU A 212 -1.95 -5.84 -15.06
C GLU A 212 -0.56 -6.16 -15.59
N SER A 213 -0.51 -6.57 -16.85
CA SER A 213 0.75 -6.75 -17.58
C SER A 213 0.95 -5.52 -18.46
N ALA A 214 1.77 -4.60 -18.04
CA ALA A 214 2.13 -3.42 -18.84
C ALA A 214 3.27 -3.69 -19.85
N GLY A 215 3.35 -4.91 -20.39
CA GLY A 215 4.41 -5.30 -21.34
C GLY A 215 5.77 -5.55 -20.68
N SER A 216 5.79 -5.70 -19.38
CA SER A 216 6.95 -6.13 -18.58
C SER A 216 6.83 -7.60 -18.17
N PRO A 217 7.93 -8.25 -17.73
CA PRO A 217 7.86 -9.60 -17.18
C PRO A 217 6.80 -9.63 -16.08
N GLU A 218 5.98 -10.63 -16.13
CA GLU A 218 4.72 -10.72 -15.42
C GLU A 218 4.89 -10.94 -13.91
N PRO A 219 3.97 -10.41 -13.08
CA PRO A 219 4.05 -10.60 -11.65
C PRO A 219 3.84 -12.07 -11.27
N TYR A 220 4.59 -12.54 -10.29
CA TYR A 220 4.44 -13.86 -9.70
C TYR A 220 3.64 -13.74 -8.41
N ILE A 221 2.36 -14.09 -8.46
CA ILE A 221 1.48 -14.03 -7.30
C ILE A 221 1.19 -15.42 -6.72
N TYR A 222 1.26 -15.53 -5.41
CA TYR A 222 0.71 -16.63 -4.64
C TYR A 222 -0.57 -16.15 -3.96
N VAL A 223 -1.64 -16.94 -4.09
CA VAL A 223 -2.97 -16.61 -3.55
C VAL A 223 -3.46 -17.74 -2.68
N GLU A 224 -3.78 -17.45 -1.43
CA GLU A 224 -4.33 -18.45 -0.50
C GLU A 224 -5.36 -17.83 0.45
N GLY A 225 -6.47 -18.52 0.65
CA GLY A 225 -7.39 -18.27 1.76
C GLY A 225 -8.12 -16.94 1.77
N ASN A 226 -8.01 -16.12 0.72
CA ASN A 226 -8.69 -14.82 0.69
C ASN A 226 -10.21 -15.00 0.53
N ILE A 227 -11.00 -14.14 1.15
CA ILE A 227 -12.46 -14.09 1.07
C ILE A 227 -12.87 -12.73 0.52
N GLY A 228 -13.81 -12.73 -0.41
CA GLY A 228 -14.37 -11.52 -1.00
C GLY A 228 -15.70 -11.75 -1.68
N SER A 229 -16.23 -10.74 -2.37
CA SER A 229 -17.52 -10.83 -3.06
C SER A 229 -17.55 -11.88 -4.17
N ARG A 230 -16.39 -12.15 -4.78
CA ARG A 230 -16.23 -13.17 -5.84
C ARG A 230 -15.84 -14.54 -5.30
N ARG A 231 -15.35 -14.62 -4.08
CA ARG A 231 -14.97 -15.85 -3.39
C ARG A 231 -15.56 -15.86 -1.98
N LEU A 232 -16.79 -16.37 -1.88
CA LEU A 232 -17.59 -16.31 -0.65
C LEU A 232 -17.27 -17.41 0.36
N SER A 233 -16.45 -18.42 -0.01
CA SER A 233 -16.12 -19.53 0.89
C SER A 233 -14.69 -20.01 0.69
N GLN A 234 -14.13 -20.63 1.71
CA GLN A 234 -12.78 -21.21 1.69
C GLN A 234 -12.65 -22.39 0.71
N THR A 235 -13.77 -23.04 0.36
CA THR A 235 -13.80 -24.17 -0.57
C THR A 235 -13.90 -23.76 -2.04
N ALA A 236 -14.21 -22.49 -2.32
CA ALA A 236 -14.26 -21.98 -3.67
C ALA A 236 -12.85 -21.80 -4.26
N ASN A 237 -12.77 -21.77 -5.59
CA ASN A 237 -11.51 -21.56 -6.28
C ASN A 237 -10.82 -20.29 -5.77
N GLN A 238 -9.58 -20.41 -5.31
CA GLN A 238 -8.82 -19.30 -4.72
C GLN A 238 -8.59 -18.15 -5.70
N TRP A 239 -8.52 -18.46 -6.98
CA TRP A 239 -8.23 -17.48 -8.03
C TRP A 239 -9.46 -16.67 -8.47
N SER A 240 -10.64 -17.03 -8.01
CA SER A 240 -11.86 -16.26 -8.33
C SER A 240 -11.89 -14.84 -7.76
N VAL A 241 -10.97 -14.51 -6.87
CA VAL A 241 -10.78 -13.13 -6.36
C VAL A 241 -10.22 -12.17 -7.42
N GLY A 242 -9.63 -12.70 -8.49
CA GLY A 242 -8.94 -11.90 -9.50
C GLY A 242 -9.77 -11.55 -10.73
N ASN A 243 -9.23 -10.66 -11.54
CA ASN A 243 -9.76 -10.31 -12.86
C ASN A 243 -9.50 -11.42 -13.89
N SER A 244 -10.08 -11.28 -15.09
CA SER A 244 -9.92 -12.24 -16.19
C SER A 244 -8.47 -12.41 -16.67
N TRP A 245 -7.62 -11.43 -16.45
CA TRP A 245 -6.18 -11.54 -16.66
C TRP A 245 -5.54 -12.56 -15.74
N MET A 246 -5.98 -12.63 -14.49
CA MET A 246 -5.57 -13.71 -13.59
C MET A 246 -5.93 -15.08 -14.17
N ASP A 247 -7.10 -15.23 -14.76
CA ASP A 247 -7.50 -16.49 -15.42
C ASP A 247 -6.62 -16.80 -16.63
N GLN A 248 -6.24 -15.82 -17.41
CA GLN A 248 -5.38 -15.96 -18.59
C GLN A 248 -3.92 -16.26 -18.18
N LEU A 249 -3.38 -15.55 -17.20
CA LEU A 249 -2.07 -15.82 -16.60
C LEU A 249 -2.00 -17.20 -15.94
N LEU A 250 -3.13 -17.71 -15.47
CA LEU A 250 -3.24 -19.02 -14.84
C LEU A 250 -2.93 -20.18 -15.79
N ASN A 251 -3.16 -20.00 -17.08
CA ASN A 251 -2.84 -20.98 -18.11
C ASN A 251 -1.36 -20.92 -18.55
N GLU A 252 -0.61 -19.88 -18.17
CA GLU A 252 0.73 -19.58 -18.65
C GLU A 252 1.86 -19.77 -17.63
N GLY A 253 1.57 -20.35 -16.47
CA GLY A 253 2.61 -20.74 -15.48
C GLY A 253 3.00 -19.67 -14.47
N PHE A 254 2.29 -18.55 -14.36
CA PHE A 254 2.58 -17.45 -13.43
C PHE A 254 2.05 -17.65 -12.02
N ARG A 255 1.24 -18.69 -11.83
CA ARG A 255 0.79 -19.09 -10.50
C ARG A 255 1.95 -19.66 -9.70
N LYS A 256 2.25 -19.05 -8.61
CA LYS A 256 3.05 -19.72 -7.60
C LYS A 256 2.18 -20.72 -6.84
N MET A 257 2.64 -21.95 -6.71
CA MET A 257 1.92 -23.02 -6.01
C MET A 257 2.29 -23.11 -4.53
N THR A 258 3.34 -22.42 -4.13
CA THR A 258 3.80 -22.30 -2.73
C THR A 258 4.13 -20.83 -2.45
N ALA A 259 3.88 -20.38 -1.25
CA ALA A 259 4.22 -19.02 -0.86
C ALA A 259 5.71 -18.71 -1.09
N TRP A 260 6.01 -17.48 -1.43
CA TRP A 260 7.37 -16.96 -1.36
C TRP A 260 7.80 -16.91 0.10
N PRO A 261 9.10 -17.04 0.42
CA PRO A 261 9.58 -16.72 1.75
C PRO A 261 9.10 -15.33 2.16
N ALA A 262 8.60 -15.21 3.37
CA ALA A 262 8.20 -13.93 3.91
C ALA A 262 9.39 -12.95 3.93
N PRO A 263 9.17 -11.69 3.62
CA PRO A 263 10.20 -10.67 3.68
C PRO A 263 10.69 -10.41 5.11
#